data_8b6f4b9f8d1708bae665d6f466348807
#
_entry.id   8b6f4b9f8d1708bae665d6f466348807
#
_cell.length_a   1.000
_cell.length_b   1.000
_cell.length_c   1.000
_cell.angle_alpha   90.00
_cell.angle_beta   90.00
_cell.angle_gamma   90.00
#
_symmetry.space_group_name_H-M   'P 1'
#
loop_
_entity.id
_entity.type
_entity.pdbx_description
1 polymer ?
#
loop_
_entity_poly.entity_id
_entity_poly.type
_entity_poly.pdbx_seq_one_letter_code
_entity_poly.pdbx_strand_id
1 'polypeptide(L)'
;MAERFNRGKRSWRIKISALACCVIVIGLLSGCGDKVDSEAAGGDQQAAKNVAIETTGTVEDGQESTEETGTNSEGTSTKEERTVTDELGHEVKIPADVKNVFAPNMEDSLLKLGVKPVAQWANGKMGHTYLQQELDGVPLIDFSGGLPSPEALMSFEPDLIVLHTETYAADGTYEKYAKIAPTYVFKNASGNVEKSLTILGDLLGKASVAETALKDYEQKASEAKAKLSSVVGDKNVAIIRFAPRGVSLMGGNYLCGFVLHQDLGLGKSKLVEKENAANISLEILPQLDADYIFVINAYDQGTERLKEITESPIWKGMPAVKNGQVYEANNEYWLGSGLIAYEKIVDDVVRSITGQ
;
A
#
# COMPACT_ATOMS: atom_id res chain seq x y z
N MET A 1 -15.84 -43.62 -42.41
CA MET A 1 -14.50 -43.29 -42.91
C MET A 1 -13.72 -42.77 -41.70
N ALA A 2 -12.79 -43.59 -41.26
CA ALA A 2 -11.99 -43.32 -40.05
C ALA A 2 -10.57 -42.98 -40.50
N GLU A 3 -10.07 -41.85 -40.10
CA GLU A 3 -8.66 -41.56 -40.21
C GLU A 3 -8.06 -41.35 -38.81
N ARG A 4 -7.14 -42.28 -38.53
CA ARG A 4 -6.30 -42.28 -37.31
C ARG A 4 -5.15 -41.31 -37.51
N PHE A 5 -4.99 -40.35 -36.60
CA PHE A 5 -3.74 -39.58 -36.47
C PHE A 5 -2.85 -40.18 -35.37
N ASN A 6 -1.67 -40.58 -35.81
CA ASN A 6 -0.62 -41.28 -35.10
C ASN A 6 0.20 -40.29 -34.24
N ARG A 7 0.27 -40.50 -32.91
CA ARG A 7 1.11 -39.72 -32.00
C ARG A 7 2.52 -40.30 -31.96
N GLY A 8 3.47 -39.61 -32.55
CA GLY A 8 4.90 -39.88 -32.38
C GLY A 8 5.41 -39.44 -31.02
N LYS A 9 5.78 -40.38 -30.17
CA LYS A 9 6.51 -40.14 -28.91
C LYS A 9 7.96 -39.83 -29.22
N ARG A 10 8.40 -38.60 -28.98
CA ARG A 10 9.82 -38.23 -28.95
C ARG A 10 10.32 -38.34 -27.50
N SER A 11 11.08 -39.42 -27.23
CA SER A 11 11.84 -39.60 -26.01
C SER A 11 13.11 -38.74 -26.02
N TRP A 12 13.21 -37.76 -25.11
CA TRP A 12 14.41 -36.99 -24.92
C TRP A 12 15.26 -37.67 -23.83
N ARG A 13 16.37 -38.27 -24.26
CA ARG A 13 17.40 -38.86 -23.37
C ARG A 13 18.31 -37.72 -22.88
N ILE A 14 18.26 -37.42 -21.58
CA ILE A 14 19.20 -36.54 -20.90
C ILE A 14 20.48 -37.35 -20.66
N LYS A 15 21.59 -36.88 -21.23
CA LYS A 15 22.92 -37.39 -20.93
C LYS A 15 23.43 -36.75 -19.66
N ILE A 16 23.62 -37.56 -18.61
CA ILE A 16 24.30 -37.17 -17.39
C ILE A 16 25.79 -37.36 -17.66
N SER A 17 26.57 -36.28 -17.65
CA SER A 17 28.03 -36.33 -17.59
C SER A 17 28.45 -36.06 -16.16
N ALA A 18 28.95 -37.08 -15.54
CA ALA A 18 29.67 -37.01 -14.29
C ALA A 18 31.07 -36.45 -14.55
N LEU A 19 31.51 -35.46 -13.78
CA LEU A 19 32.91 -35.13 -13.63
C LEU A 19 33.22 -34.94 -12.14
N ALA A 20 34.25 -35.69 -11.75
CA ALA A 20 34.65 -35.94 -10.40
C ALA A 20 35.60 -34.87 -9.82
N CYS A 21 35.57 -34.78 -8.50
CA CYS A 21 36.63 -34.50 -7.53
C CYS A 21 37.74 -33.50 -7.86
N CYS A 22 37.85 -32.47 -7.04
CA CYS A 22 39.14 -32.16 -6.40
C CYS A 22 38.95 -31.60 -4.99
N VAL A 23 39.37 -32.40 -4.03
CA VAL A 23 39.59 -32.06 -2.61
C VAL A 23 40.89 -31.32 -2.52
N ILE A 24 40.95 -30.15 -1.91
CA ILE A 24 42.17 -29.59 -1.33
C ILE A 24 41.84 -29.12 0.09
N VAL A 25 42.53 -29.78 1.01
CA VAL A 25 42.62 -29.54 2.46
C VAL A 25 43.83 -28.65 2.72
N ILE A 26 43.84 -28.01 3.91
CA ILE A 26 44.96 -27.33 4.63
C ILE A 26 44.81 -25.78 4.53
N GLY A 27 44.64 -25.10 5.65
CA GLY A 27 45.51 -24.85 6.75
C GLY A 27 44.90 -24.07 7.89
N LEU A 28 45.07 -24.60 9.05
CA LEU A 28 44.91 -23.98 10.35
C LEU A 28 45.99 -22.92 10.58
N LEU A 29 45.59 -21.73 11.06
CA LEU A 29 46.49 -20.93 11.88
C LEU A 29 45.67 -20.23 12.96
N SER A 30 45.98 -20.60 14.18
CA SER A 30 45.59 -20.05 15.45
C SER A 30 46.19 -18.66 15.64
N GLY A 31 45.44 -17.74 16.20
CA GLY A 31 45.91 -16.47 16.73
C GLY A 31 45.07 -16.07 17.93
N CYS A 32 45.62 -16.29 19.13
CA CYS A 32 45.13 -15.84 20.43
C CYS A 32 45.43 -14.36 20.66
N GLY A 33 44.63 -13.73 21.53
CA GLY A 33 44.89 -12.47 22.22
C GLY A 33 43.82 -11.44 21.96
N ASP A 34 43.25 -10.71 22.89
CA ASP A 34 43.32 -10.64 24.35
C ASP A 34 41.99 -10.01 24.83
N LYS A 35 41.61 -10.34 26.04
CA LYS A 35 40.53 -9.72 26.81
C LYS A 35 40.97 -8.31 27.24
N VAL A 36 40.03 -7.35 27.19
CA VAL A 36 39.99 -6.23 28.13
C VAL A 36 38.57 -6.02 28.59
N ASP A 37 38.38 -6.29 29.88
CA ASP A 37 37.28 -5.85 30.70
C ASP A 37 37.37 -4.34 30.97
N SER A 38 36.25 -3.64 31.01
CA SER A 38 35.94 -2.57 31.96
C SER A 38 34.54 -2.11 31.73
N GLU A 39 33.66 -2.45 32.59
CA GLU A 39 33.11 -1.70 33.74
C GLU A 39 32.31 -0.45 33.36
N ALA A 40 31.16 -0.55 33.89
CA ALA A 40 30.02 0.35 34.12
C ALA A 40 30.37 1.81 34.50
N ALA A 41 29.50 2.70 34.12
CA ALA A 41 28.82 3.64 34.99
C ALA A 41 28.12 4.72 34.17
N GLY A 42 26.86 4.95 34.45
CA GLY A 42 26.42 6.14 35.09
C GLY A 42 25.56 7.01 34.20
N GLY A 43 24.30 6.97 34.44
CA GLY A 43 23.18 7.80 34.28
C GLY A 43 23.40 9.28 34.02
N ASP A 44 22.45 9.85 33.30
CA ASP A 44 21.78 11.03 33.84
C ASP A 44 20.46 11.27 33.08
N GLN A 45 19.42 11.38 33.91
CA GLN A 45 18.12 11.93 33.58
C GLN A 45 18.27 13.44 33.44
N GLN A 46 17.72 14.03 32.38
CA GLN A 46 17.45 15.46 32.46
C GLN A 46 16.05 15.77 31.92
N ALA A 47 15.33 16.34 32.84
CA ALA A 47 13.93 16.67 32.90
C ALA A 47 13.50 17.71 31.86
N ALA A 48 12.24 17.56 31.47
CA ALA A 48 11.43 18.56 30.80
C ALA A 48 11.42 19.90 31.56
N LYS A 49 11.61 21.00 30.87
CA LYS A 49 11.22 22.34 31.36
C LYS A 49 10.10 22.87 30.47
N ASN A 50 8.92 22.90 31.07
CA ASN A 50 7.80 23.74 30.68
C ASN A 50 8.22 25.24 30.80
N VAL A 51 7.98 26.00 29.74
CA VAL A 51 7.96 27.46 29.81
C VAL A 51 6.54 27.90 29.48
N ALA A 52 5.84 28.34 30.52
CA ALA A 52 4.63 29.12 30.44
C ALA A 52 4.99 30.54 30.05
N ILE A 53 4.31 31.14 29.10
CA ILE A 53 4.35 32.59 28.86
C ILE A 53 2.98 33.13 29.21
N GLU A 54 3.00 33.98 30.21
CA GLU A 54 1.85 34.75 30.71
C GLU A 54 1.40 35.80 29.71
N THR A 55 0.09 35.93 29.62
CA THR A 55 -0.65 36.99 28.95
C THR A 55 -0.72 38.22 29.87
N THR A 56 -0.34 39.38 29.38
CA THR A 56 -0.87 40.63 29.89
C THR A 56 -1.33 41.48 28.74
N GLY A 57 -2.59 41.83 28.81
CA GLY A 57 -3.29 42.66 27.85
C GLY A 57 -3.03 44.16 28.03
N THR A 58 -3.34 44.93 27.04
CA THR A 58 -3.92 46.26 27.20
C THR A 58 -4.75 46.59 25.98
N VAL A 59 -5.96 47.03 26.24
CA VAL A 59 -6.99 47.48 25.31
C VAL A 59 -6.72 48.97 25.03
N GLU A 60 -6.75 49.37 23.75
CA GLU A 60 -7.16 50.73 23.39
C GLU A 60 -7.97 50.73 22.11
N ASP A 61 -9.04 51.49 22.21
CA ASP A 61 -10.17 51.75 21.36
C ASP A 61 -9.79 52.70 20.21
N GLY A 62 -10.34 52.48 19.00
CA GLY A 62 -10.14 53.35 17.86
C GLY A 62 -11.02 52.97 16.69
N GLN A 63 -12.25 53.45 16.74
CA GLN A 63 -13.29 53.31 15.73
C GLN A 63 -12.98 54.23 14.54
N GLU A 64 -12.83 53.71 13.32
CA GLU A 64 -13.08 54.50 12.11
C GLU A 64 -13.67 53.60 11.00
N SER A 65 -14.91 53.95 10.64
CA SER A 65 -15.69 53.36 9.59
C SER A 65 -15.29 53.93 8.23
N THR A 66 -15.01 53.08 7.26
CA THR A 66 -15.09 53.44 5.85
C THR A 66 -15.76 52.32 5.10
N GLU A 67 -16.94 52.60 4.57
CA GLU A 67 -17.66 51.85 3.56
C GLU A 67 -16.77 51.73 2.32
N GLU A 68 -16.46 50.52 1.90
CA GLU A 68 -16.04 50.27 0.53
C GLU A 68 -16.90 49.18 -0.13
N THR A 69 -17.43 49.64 -1.22
CA THR A 69 -18.31 49.07 -2.22
C THR A 69 -17.82 47.68 -2.64
N GLY A 70 -18.68 46.70 -2.53
CA GLY A 70 -18.48 45.36 -3.07
C GLY A 70 -18.26 45.35 -4.57
N THR A 71 -17.05 45.05 -4.98
CA THR A 71 -16.76 44.60 -6.36
C THR A 71 -16.55 43.11 -6.32
N ASN A 72 -17.49 42.39 -6.85
CA ASN A 72 -17.46 40.97 -7.03
C ASN A 72 -16.36 40.65 -8.08
N SER A 73 -15.12 40.47 -7.64
CA SER A 73 -14.05 39.90 -8.46
C SER A 73 -14.21 38.40 -8.47
N GLU A 74 -14.79 37.87 -9.55
CA GLU A 74 -14.49 36.50 -9.95
C GLU A 74 -13.00 36.42 -10.18
N GLY A 75 -12.28 36.02 -9.14
CA GLY A 75 -10.85 35.76 -9.20
C GLY A 75 -10.60 34.52 -10.05
N THR A 76 -10.30 34.73 -11.32
CA THR A 76 -9.59 33.74 -12.12
C THR A 76 -8.23 33.52 -11.44
N SER A 77 -8.16 32.52 -10.57
CA SER A 77 -6.90 32.10 -9.99
C SER A 77 -6.03 31.61 -11.12
N THR A 78 -5.14 32.45 -11.63
CA THR A 78 -4.04 32.02 -12.50
C THR A 78 -3.18 31.07 -11.67
N LYS A 79 -3.28 29.77 -11.99
CA LYS A 79 -2.37 28.79 -11.41
C LYS A 79 -0.96 29.19 -11.80
N GLU A 80 -0.09 29.39 -10.82
CA GLU A 80 1.32 29.72 -11.04
C GLU A 80 2.18 28.48 -10.78
N GLU A 81 3.33 28.41 -11.47
CA GLU A 81 4.37 27.41 -11.16
C GLU A 81 4.79 27.58 -9.70
N ARG A 82 4.94 26.48 -8.97
CA ARG A 82 5.36 26.50 -7.59
C ARG A 82 6.39 25.44 -7.28
N THR A 83 7.27 25.71 -6.33
CA THR A 83 8.27 24.76 -5.85
C THR A 83 7.76 24.08 -4.58
N VAL A 84 7.84 22.75 -4.54
CA VAL A 84 7.57 21.93 -3.36
C VAL A 84 8.79 21.09 -3.03
N THR A 85 8.90 20.63 -1.80
CA THR A 85 9.93 19.66 -1.41
C THR A 85 9.28 18.30 -1.28
N ASP A 86 9.83 17.27 -1.96
CA ASP A 86 9.33 15.91 -1.86
C ASP A 86 9.74 15.24 -0.51
N GLU A 87 9.27 14.01 -0.26
CA GLU A 87 9.57 13.32 0.99
C GLU A 87 11.04 12.86 1.13
N LEU A 88 11.84 12.91 0.06
CA LEU A 88 13.28 12.64 0.09
C LEU A 88 14.14 13.91 0.19
N GLY A 89 13.53 15.09 0.11
CA GLY A 89 14.20 16.39 0.22
C GLY A 89 14.56 17.02 -1.13
N HIS A 90 14.06 16.53 -2.25
CA HIS A 90 14.27 17.16 -3.56
C HIS A 90 13.32 18.35 -3.73
N GLU A 91 13.85 19.46 -4.30
CA GLU A 91 13.04 20.59 -4.74
C GLU A 91 12.43 20.26 -6.11
N VAL A 92 11.10 20.27 -6.19
CA VAL A 92 10.33 19.91 -7.39
C VAL A 92 9.51 21.11 -7.83
N LYS A 93 9.72 21.56 -9.06
CA LYS A 93 8.96 22.67 -9.66
C LYS A 93 7.71 22.11 -10.34
N ILE A 94 6.58 22.32 -9.72
CA ILE A 94 5.28 21.85 -10.23
C ILE A 94 4.75 22.85 -11.25
N PRO A 95 4.43 22.43 -12.48
CA PRO A 95 3.83 23.29 -13.50
C PRO A 95 2.49 23.88 -13.05
N ALA A 96 2.15 25.04 -13.55
CA ALA A 96 0.86 25.68 -13.29
C ALA A 96 -0.34 24.83 -13.72
N ASP A 97 -0.21 24.07 -14.81
CA ASP A 97 -1.26 23.22 -15.38
C ASP A 97 -0.70 21.82 -15.67
N VAL A 98 -0.90 20.89 -14.75
CA VAL A 98 -0.51 19.49 -14.87
C VAL A 98 -1.64 18.70 -15.52
N LYS A 99 -1.39 18.10 -16.70
CA LYS A 99 -2.35 17.29 -17.46
C LYS A 99 -1.94 15.84 -17.59
N ASN A 100 -0.67 15.61 -17.86
CA ASN A 100 -0.09 14.32 -18.18
C ASN A 100 0.68 13.78 -16.96
N VAL A 101 0.01 12.99 -16.10
CA VAL A 101 0.60 12.45 -14.86
C VAL A 101 1.04 11.02 -15.08
N PHE A 102 2.31 10.74 -14.85
CA PHE A 102 2.83 9.38 -14.71
C PHE A 102 2.99 9.06 -13.22
N ALA A 103 2.15 8.20 -12.68
CA ALA A 103 2.15 7.85 -11.26
C ALA A 103 1.77 6.38 -11.04
N PRO A 104 2.66 5.43 -11.36
CA PRO A 104 2.40 4.00 -11.24
C PRO A 104 2.11 3.60 -9.80
N ASN A 105 1.16 2.70 -9.61
CA ASN A 105 0.59 2.27 -8.32
C ASN A 105 -0.13 3.38 -7.52
N MET A 106 -0.45 4.52 -8.17
CA MET A 106 -1.28 5.58 -7.61
C MET A 106 -2.53 5.85 -8.45
N GLU A 107 -2.89 4.93 -9.34
CA GLU A 107 -4.05 5.03 -10.23
C GLU A 107 -5.35 5.23 -9.45
N ASP A 108 -5.53 4.50 -8.35
CA ASP A 108 -6.70 4.63 -7.45
C ASP A 108 -6.81 6.07 -6.92
N SER A 109 -5.73 6.62 -6.38
CA SER A 109 -5.68 7.98 -5.86
C SER A 109 -5.88 9.04 -6.94
N LEU A 110 -5.30 8.84 -8.14
CA LEU A 110 -5.52 9.73 -9.28
C LEU A 110 -6.98 9.73 -9.72
N LEU A 111 -7.60 8.56 -9.87
CA LEU A 111 -9.00 8.44 -10.24
C LEU A 111 -9.93 9.05 -9.18
N LYS A 112 -9.61 8.90 -7.90
CA LYS A 112 -10.35 9.56 -6.81
C LYS A 112 -10.30 11.08 -6.90
N LEU A 113 -9.20 11.64 -7.44
CA LEU A 113 -9.06 13.07 -7.75
C LEU A 113 -9.64 13.49 -9.12
N GLY A 114 -10.23 12.56 -9.86
CA GLY A 114 -10.77 12.81 -11.20
C GLY A 114 -9.69 13.03 -12.26
N VAL A 115 -8.52 12.38 -12.10
CA VAL A 115 -7.38 12.44 -13.03
C VAL A 115 -7.10 11.04 -13.58
N LYS A 116 -6.96 10.91 -14.90
CA LYS A 116 -6.45 9.70 -15.52
C LYS A 116 -4.93 9.80 -15.69
N PRO A 117 -4.16 8.77 -15.32
CA PRO A 117 -2.72 8.74 -15.61
C PRO A 117 -2.45 8.56 -17.12
N VAL A 118 -1.27 8.96 -17.58
CA VAL A 118 -0.84 8.71 -18.97
C VAL A 118 -0.53 7.25 -19.26
N ALA A 119 -0.25 6.47 -18.21
CA ALA A 119 -0.04 5.04 -18.27
C ALA A 119 -0.39 4.41 -16.93
N GLN A 120 -0.76 3.13 -16.93
CA GLN A 120 -1.12 2.40 -15.73
C GLN A 120 -0.15 1.25 -15.46
N TRP A 121 0.07 0.98 -14.19
CA TRP A 121 0.88 -0.14 -13.73
C TRP A 121 0.26 -1.49 -14.13
N ALA A 122 1.13 -2.43 -14.48
CA ALA A 122 0.76 -3.83 -14.67
C ALA A 122 1.88 -4.77 -14.21
N ASN A 123 1.49 -5.99 -13.85
CA ASN A 123 2.40 -7.12 -13.70
C ASN A 123 2.15 -8.08 -14.88
N GLY A 124 3.06 -8.11 -15.85
CA GLY A 124 2.80 -8.70 -17.14
C GLY A 124 1.69 -7.95 -17.89
N LYS A 125 0.54 -8.63 -18.08
CA LYS A 125 -0.64 -8.03 -18.75
C LYS A 125 -1.77 -7.68 -17.77
N MET A 126 -1.57 -7.91 -16.48
CA MET A 126 -2.59 -7.67 -15.45
C MET A 126 -2.34 -6.34 -14.76
N GLY A 127 -3.21 -5.37 -15.00
CA GLY A 127 -3.33 -4.13 -14.24
C GLY A 127 -4.29 -4.30 -13.06
N HIS A 128 -4.64 -3.20 -12.41
CA HIS A 128 -5.66 -3.18 -11.35
C HIS A 128 -7.05 -3.39 -11.95
N THR A 129 -7.59 -4.62 -11.95
CA THR A 129 -8.83 -4.96 -12.66
C THR A 129 -10.03 -4.21 -12.10
N TYR A 130 -10.03 -3.87 -10.81
CA TYR A 130 -11.09 -3.12 -10.16
C TYR A 130 -11.18 -1.63 -10.61
N LEU A 131 -10.18 -1.14 -11.34
CA LEU A 131 -10.11 0.22 -11.88
C LEU A 131 -10.26 0.27 -13.41
N GLN A 132 -10.43 -0.87 -14.08
CA GLN A 132 -10.35 -0.92 -15.55
C GLN A 132 -11.50 -0.20 -16.25
N GLN A 133 -12.65 -0.05 -15.60
CA GLN A 133 -13.75 0.73 -16.17
C GLN A 133 -13.35 2.20 -16.35
N GLU A 134 -12.65 2.77 -15.36
CA GLU A 134 -12.20 4.16 -15.35
C GLU A 134 -10.90 4.34 -16.15
N LEU A 135 -10.06 3.31 -16.20
CA LEU A 135 -8.77 3.31 -16.90
C LEU A 135 -8.86 2.84 -18.37
N ASP A 136 -10.07 2.68 -18.89
CA ASP A 136 -10.24 2.31 -20.31
C ASP A 136 -9.47 3.27 -21.22
N GLY A 137 -8.70 2.69 -22.16
CA GLY A 137 -7.84 3.42 -23.07
C GLY A 137 -6.49 3.88 -22.50
N VAL A 138 -6.21 3.71 -21.20
CA VAL A 138 -4.91 4.02 -20.60
C VAL A 138 -3.95 2.84 -20.84
N PRO A 139 -2.78 3.06 -21.48
CA PRO A 139 -1.85 1.98 -21.79
C PRO A 139 -1.26 1.33 -20.53
N LEU A 140 -1.18 0.00 -20.54
CA LEU A 140 -0.53 -0.81 -19.51
C LEU A 140 0.98 -0.79 -19.69
N ILE A 141 1.72 -0.60 -18.60
CA ILE A 141 3.18 -0.78 -18.56
C ILE A 141 3.50 -1.95 -17.64
N ASP A 142 4.26 -2.91 -18.15
CA ASP A 142 4.71 -4.07 -17.37
C ASP A 142 5.86 -3.70 -16.44
N PHE A 143 5.60 -3.76 -15.13
CA PHE A 143 6.57 -3.52 -14.06
C PHE A 143 7.24 -4.80 -13.54
N SER A 144 6.99 -5.96 -14.13
CA SER A 144 7.64 -7.22 -13.71
C SER A 144 9.17 -7.17 -13.84
N GLY A 145 9.68 -6.37 -14.76
CA GLY A 145 11.09 -6.05 -14.95
C GLY A 145 11.57 -4.76 -14.24
N GLY A 146 10.71 -4.11 -13.46
CA GLY A 146 10.97 -2.83 -12.81
C GLY A 146 10.35 -1.65 -13.57
N LEU A 147 10.83 -0.44 -13.27
CA LEU A 147 10.37 0.79 -13.90
C LEU A 147 10.71 0.83 -15.40
N PRO A 148 9.90 1.52 -16.24
CA PRO A 148 10.19 1.69 -17.66
C PRO A 148 11.51 2.45 -17.88
N SER A 149 12.16 2.22 -19.05
CA SER A 149 13.34 3.01 -19.40
C SER A 149 12.96 4.50 -19.57
N PRO A 150 13.92 5.43 -19.40
CA PRO A 150 13.68 6.84 -19.64
C PRO A 150 13.07 7.13 -21.03
N GLU A 151 13.52 6.41 -22.07
CA GLU A 151 13.02 6.56 -23.43
C GLU A 151 11.56 6.12 -23.56
N ALA A 152 11.19 5.01 -22.90
CA ALA A 152 9.80 4.55 -22.87
C ALA A 152 8.92 5.54 -22.09
N LEU A 153 9.41 6.08 -20.97
CA LEU A 153 8.68 7.09 -20.19
C LEU A 153 8.47 8.39 -20.98
N MET A 154 9.49 8.87 -21.70
CA MET A 154 9.38 10.07 -22.55
C MET A 154 8.27 9.96 -23.59
N SER A 155 7.96 8.78 -24.09
CA SER A 155 6.90 8.59 -25.11
C SER A 155 5.48 8.89 -24.58
N PHE A 156 5.29 8.99 -23.26
CA PHE A 156 4.03 9.39 -22.63
C PHE A 156 3.93 10.90 -22.39
N GLU A 157 4.98 11.66 -22.69
CA GLU A 157 5.05 13.12 -22.54
C GLU A 157 4.51 13.60 -21.16
N PRO A 158 5.02 13.07 -20.03
CA PRO A 158 4.50 13.45 -18.72
C PRO A 158 4.86 14.91 -18.37
N ASP A 159 3.90 15.63 -17.78
CA ASP A 159 4.11 16.95 -17.17
C ASP A 159 4.58 16.83 -15.72
N LEU A 160 4.23 15.72 -15.08
CA LEU A 160 4.58 15.38 -13.72
C LEU A 160 4.77 13.86 -13.59
N ILE A 161 5.87 13.50 -12.95
CA ILE A 161 6.17 12.12 -12.55
C ILE A 161 6.01 12.02 -11.02
N VAL A 162 5.28 11.00 -10.56
CA VAL A 162 5.12 10.72 -9.14
C VAL A 162 5.55 9.28 -8.87
N LEU A 163 6.57 9.09 -8.04
CA LEU A 163 7.04 7.78 -7.62
C LEU A 163 6.49 7.46 -6.24
N HIS A 164 5.69 6.40 -6.14
CA HIS A 164 4.94 6.06 -4.92
C HIS A 164 5.81 5.53 -3.77
N THR A 165 7.09 5.21 -4.02
CA THR A 165 8.05 4.69 -3.03
C THR A 165 9.47 5.14 -3.34
N GLU A 166 10.27 5.35 -2.29
CA GLU A 166 11.70 5.68 -2.40
C GLU A 166 12.50 4.62 -3.18
N THR A 167 12.06 3.35 -3.14
CA THR A 167 12.67 2.25 -3.90
C THR A 167 12.68 2.53 -5.40
N TYR A 168 11.69 3.23 -5.92
CA TYR A 168 11.60 3.59 -7.33
C TYR A 168 12.53 4.75 -7.72
N ALA A 169 13.01 5.51 -6.74
CA ALA A 169 13.96 6.60 -6.97
C ALA A 169 15.43 6.16 -6.87
N ALA A 170 15.68 4.92 -6.43
CA ALA A 170 17.03 4.39 -6.20
C ALA A 170 17.85 4.21 -7.49
N ASP A 171 19.14 3.95 -7.31
CA ASP A 171 20.10 3.58 -8.36
C ASP A 171 20.19 4.57 -9.54
N GLY A 172 20.06 5.87 -9.24
CA GLY A 172 20.13 6.95 -10.23
C GLY A 172 18.89 7.07 -11.11
N THR A 173 17.77 6.43 -10.72
CA THR A 173 16.49 6.51 -11.44
C THR A 173 15.88 7.90 -11.30
N TYR A 174 15.92 8.48 -10.08
CA TYR A 174 15.44 9.84 -9.86
C TYR A 174 16.08 10.84 -10.82
N GLU A 175 17.41 10.86 -10.92
CA GLU A 175 18.16 11.81 -11.77
C GLU A 175 17.86 11.64 -13.26
N LYS A 176 17.54 10.42 -13.68
CA LYS A 176 17.13 10.15 -15.07
C LYS A 176 15.72 10.66 -15.34
N TYR A 177 14.79 10.40 -14.42
CA TYR A 177 13.38 10.79 -14.55
C TYR A 177 13.19 12.30 -14.40
N ALA A 178 13.90 12.93 -13.45
CA ALA A 178 13.87 14.38 -13.26
C ALA A 178 14.39 15.20 -14.46
N LYS A 179 15.10 14.56 -15.41
CA LYS A 179 15.48 15.19 -16.70
C LYS A 179 14.33 15.16 -17.72
N ILE A 180 13.31 14.32 -17.50
CA ILE A 180 12.15 14.19 -18.40
C ILE A 180 11.06 15.17 -17.98
N ALA A 181 10.68 15.14 -16.71
CA ALA A 181 9.66 15.99 -16.11
C ALA A 181 9.91 16.18 -14.61
N PRO A 182 9.32 17.21 -13.99
CA PRO A 182 9.29 17.33 -12.54
C PRO A 182 8.89 16.01 -11.89
N THR A 183 9.73 15.52 -10.95
CA THR A 183 9.56 14.20 -10.34
C THR A 183 9.43 14.35 -8.84
N TYR A 184 8.26 13.98 -8.29
CA TYR A 184 7.97 13.92 -6.86
C TYR A 184 8.11 12.49 -6.35
N VAL A 185 8.78 12.27 -5.22
CA VAL A 185 8.99 10.94 -4.65
C VAL A 185 8.37 10.86 -3.27
N PHE A 186 7.47 9.88 -3.09
CA PHE A 186 7.02 9.48 -1.76
C PHE A 186 8.02 8.48 -1.15
N LYS A 187 8.20 8.53 0.17
CA LYS A 187 8.88 7.42 0.88
C LYS A 187 8.11 6.13 0.78
N ASN A 188 6.81 6.20 1.03
CA ASN A 188 5.88 5.09 0.91
C ASN A 188 4.43 5.63 0.88
N ALA A 189 3.89 5.90 -0.28
CA ALA A 189 2.53 6.42 -0.42
C ALA A 189 1.46 5.46 0.12
N SER A 190 1.68 4.14 -0.04
CA SER A 190 0.76 3.11 0.44
C SER A 190 0.74 2.95 1.96
N GLY A 191 1.75 3.48 2.65
CA GLY A 191 1.83 3.41 4.12
C GLY A 191 0.91 4.39 4.84
N ASN A 192 0.47 5.45 4.15
CA ASN A 192 -0.51 6.41 4.65
C ASN A 192 -1.28 7.01 3.46
N VAL A 193 -2.42 6.41 3.14
CA VAL A 193 -3.25 6.78 1.99
C VAL A 193 -3.84 8.17 2.13
N GLU A 194 -4.28 8.58 3.33
CA GLU A 194 -4.80 9.92 3.61
C GLU A 194 -3.75 10.99 3.27
N LYS A 195 -2.56 10.87 3.85
CA LYS A 195 -1.45 11.80 3.61
C LYS A 195 -1.06 11.83 2.13
N SER A 196 -0.93 10.68 1.49
CA SER A 196 -0.52 10.61 0.09
C SER A 196 -1.56 11.19 -0.86
N LEU A 197 -2.86 10.98 -0.59
CA LEU A 197 -3.95 11.59 -1.37
C LEU A 197 -3.98 13.11 -1.18
N THR A 198 -3.78 13.60 0.04
CA THR A 198 -3.71 15.04 0.34
C THR A 198 -2.56 15.70 -0.44
N ILE A 199 -1.35 15.12 -0.37
CA ILE A 199 -0.20 15.61 -1.12
C ILE A 199 -0.45 15.57 -2.63
N LEU A 200 -0.97 14.44 -3.14
CA LEU A 200 -1.26 14.30 -4.58
C LEU A 200 -2.33 15.31 -5.03
N GLY A 201 -3.36 15.51 -4.21
CA GLY A 201 -4.38 16.54 -4.44
C GLY A 201 -3.78 17.95 -4.50
N ASP A 202 -2.83 18.25 -3.61
CA ASP A 202 -2.11 19.50 -3.64
C ASP A 202 -1.26 19.62 -4.93
N LEU A 203 -0.41 18.65 -5.24
CA LEU A 203 0.42 18.62 -6.46
C LEU A 203 -0.40 18.90 -7.73
N LEU A 204 -1.61 18.38 -7.80
CA LEU A 204 -2.49 18.48 -8.97
C LEU A 204 -3.46 19.67 -8.93
N GLY A 205 -3.40 20.51 -7.88
CA GLY A 205 -4.36 21.60 -7.68
C GLY A 205 -5.79 21.11 -7.44
N LYS A 206 -5.92 19.94 -6.80
CA LYS A 206 -7.18 19.24 -6.47
C LYS A 206 -7.37 19.06 -4.96
N ALA A 207 -6.77 19.94 -4.14
CA ALA A 207 -6.80 19.83 -2.68
C ALA A 207 -8.23 19.71 -2.11
N SER A 208 -9.18 20.52 -2.61
CA SER A 208 -10.57 20.44 -2.17
C SER A 208 -11.27 19.12 -2.55
N VAL A 209 -10.88 18.52 -3.67
CA VAL A 209 -11.39 17.20 -4.09
C VAL A 209 -10.85 16.12 -3.16
N ALA A 210 -9.56 16.18 -2.82
CA ALA A 210 -8.93 15.26 -1.88
C ALA A 210 -9.60 15.35 -0.48
N GLU A 211 -9.80 16.55 0.04
CA GLU A 211 -10.46 16.77 1.33
C GLU A 211 -11.89 16.20 1.34
N THR A 212 -12.67 16.46 0.29
CA THR A 212 -14.02 15.90 0.17
C THR A 212 -14.01 14.38 0.13
N ALA A 213 -13.12 13.79 -0.68
CA ALA A 213 -12.99 12.34 -0.79
C ALA A 213 -12.60 11.67 0.53
N LEU A 214 -11.69 12.27 1.28
CA LEU A 214 -11.29 11.79 2.61
C LEU A 214 -12.45 11.85 3.59
N LYS A 215 -13.17 12.96 3.63
CA LYS A 215 -14.35 13.13 4.50
C LYS A 215 -15.47 12.14 4.19
N ASP A 216 -15.74 11.89 2.91
CA ASP A 216 -16.74 10.93 2.49
C ASP A 216 -16.36 9.50 2.90
N TYR A 217 -15.06 9.15 2.76
CA TYR A 217 -14.53 7.88 3.22
C TYR A 217 -14.63 7.73 4.75
N GLU A 218 -14.23 8.73 5.52
CA GLU A 218 -14.33 8.72 6.99
C GLU A 218 -15.77 8.52 7.47
N GLN A 219 -16.73 9.20 6.83
CA GLN A 219 -18.13 9.00 7.12
C GLN A 219 -18.57 7.57 6.84
N LYS A 220 -18.22 7.02 5.66
CA LYS A 220 -18.54 5.65 5.28
C LYS A 220 -17.95 4.64 6.27
N ALA A 221 -16.68 4.80 6.65
CA ALA A 221 -16.00 3.93 7.62
C ALA A 221 -16.66 4.01 9.01
N SER A 222 -17.02 5.21 9.46
CA SER A 222 -17.71 5.41 10.74
C SER A 222 -19.08 4.74 10.78
N GLU A 223 -19.89 4.86 9.72
CA GLU A 223 -21.18 4.20 9.61
C GLU A 223 -21.03 2.66 9.59
N ALA A 224 -20.04 2.15 8.85
CA ALA A 224 -19.73 0.73 8.81
C ALA A 224 -19.27 0.20 10.17
N LYS A 225 -18.40 0.94 10.87
CA LYS A 225 -17.95 0.62 12.23
C LYS A 225 -19.14 0.49 13.21
N ALA A 226 -20.07 1.43 13.16
CA ALA A 226 -21.27 1.40 14.01
C ALA A 226 -22.13 0.15 13.74
N LYS A 227 -22.31 -0.25 12.47
CA LYS A 227 -23.03 -1.48 12.10
C LYS A 227 -22.29 -2.73 12.56
N LEU A 228 -20.99 -2.81 12.34
CA LEU A 228 -20.17 -3.97 12.66
C LEU A 228 -20.01 -4.17 14.16
N SER A 229 -19.88 -3.11 14.95
CA SER A 229 -19.72 -3.20 16.41
C SER A 229 -20.85 -3.93 17.08
N SER A 230 -22.08 -3.83 16.59
CA SER A 230 -23.26 -4.52 17.13
C SER A 230 -23.27 -6.03 16.86
N VAL A 231 -22.55 -6.50 15.82
CA VAL A 231 -22.50 -7.90 15.37
C VAL A 231 -21.22 -8.59 15.83
N VAL A 232 -20.09 -7.92 15.70
CA VAL A 232 -18.77 -8.47 16.01
C VAL A 232 -18.46 -8.40 17.50
N GLY A 233 -18.78 -7.26 18.17
CA GLY A 233 -18.44 -7.06 19.58
C GLY A 233 -16.94 -7.16 19.81
N ASP A 234 -16.54 -7.92 20.84
CA ASP A 234 -15.13 -8.11 21.22
C ASP A 234 -14.41 -9.25 20.45
N LYS A 235 -15.01 -9.75 19.39
CA LYS A 235 -14.45 -10.83 18.59
C LYS A 235 -13.32 -10.37 17.68
N ASN A 236 -12.37 -11.28 17.41
CA ASN A 236 -11.24 -11.01 16.54
C ASN A 236 -11.51 -11.39 15.09
N VAL A 237 -11.01 -10.55 14.20
CA VAL A 237 -11.02 -10.75 12.74
C VAL A 237 -9.59 -10.99 12.27
N ALA A 238 -9.36 -12.02 11.47
CA ALA A 238 -8.09 -12.33 10.87
C ALA A 238 -8.15 -12.16 9.34
N ILE A 239 -7.06 -11.70 8.76
CA ILE A 239 -6.89 -11.62 7.30
C ILE A 239 -5.71 -12.50 6.93
N ILE A 240 -5.97 -13.60 6.22
CA ILE A 240 -4.95 -14.56 5.81
C ILE A 240 -4.69 -14.42 4.32
N ARG A 241 -3.46 -14.04 3.98
CA ARG A 241 -2.98 -13.90 2.60
C ARG A 241 -2.21 -15.13 2.20
N PHE A 242 -2.66 -15.81 1.16
CA PHE A 242 -1.99 -16.94 0.50
C PHE A 242 -1.22 -16.44 -0.72
N ALA A 243 0.05 -16.81 -0.81
CA ALA A 243 0.94 -16.46 -1.91
C ALA A 243 1.87 -17.64 -2.23
N PRO A 244 2.54 -17.69 -3.41
CA PRO A 244 3.40 -18.81 -3.79
C PRO A 244 4.53 -19.09 -2.80
N ARG A 245 5.05 -18.02 -2.16
CA ARG A 245 6.18 -18.09 -1.24
C ARG A 245 5.80 -18.35 0.22
N GLY A 246 4.51 -18.38 0.54
CA GLY A 246 4.07 -18.58 1.93
C GLY A 246 2.67 -18.05 2.22
N VAL A 247 2.30 -18.20 3.48
CA VAL A 247 1.05 -17.72 4.03
C VAL A 247 1.34 -16.70 5.12
N SER A 248 0.67 -15.58 5.07
CA SER A 248 0.84 -14.51 6.05
C SER A 248 -0.50 -14.07 6.64
N LEU A 249 -0.46 -13.80 7.94
CA LEU A 249 -1.51 -13.10 8.66
C LEU A 249 -1.23 -11.60 8.54
N MET A 250 -2.20 -10.84 8.04
CA MET A 250 -2.04 -9.38 7.89
C MET A 250 -2.29 -8.68 9.24
N GLY A 251 -1.45 -7.71 9.55
CA GLY A 251 -1.60 -6.85 10.74
C GLY A 251 -2.40 -5.59 10.46
N GLY A 252 -2.56 -4.75 11.49
CA GLY A 252 -3.47 -3.61 11.48
C GLY A 252 -2.91 -2.27 10.97
N ASN A 253 -1.73 -2.24 10.36
CA ASN A 253 -1.08 -0.96 10.04
C ASN A 253 -0.88 -0.73 8.53
N TYR A 254 -1.42 -1.60 7.68
CA TYR A 254 -1.15 -1.56 6.26
C TYR A 254 -2.30 -2.17 5.43
N LEU A 255 -2.66 -1.54 4.30
CA LEU A 255 -3.67 -2.00 3.33
C LEU A 255 -5.01 -2.40 4.00
N CYS A 256 -5.58 -3.55 3.61
CA CYS A 256 -6.83 -4.08 4.18
C CYS A 256 -6.80 -4.22 5.70
N GLY A 257 -5.63 -4.51 6.29
CA GLY A 257 -5.48 -4.57 7.74
C GLY A 257 -5.69 -3.22 8.41
N PHE A 258 -5.23 -2.13 7.81
CA PHE A 258 -5.50 -0.78 8.27
C PHE A 258 -7.01 -0.50 8.27
N VAL A 259 -7.69 -0.78 7.16
CA VAL A 259 -9.14 -0.59 7.04
C VAL A 259 -9.89 -1.37 8.12
N LEU A 260 -9.62 -2.69 8.29
CA LEU A 260 -10.35 -3.51 9.23
C LEU A 260 -10.08 -3.12 10.69
N HIS A 261 -8.82 -2.87 11.04
CA HIS A 261 -8.44 -2.74 12.45
C HIS A 261 -8.35 -1.29 12.94
N GLN A 262 -8.01 -0.33 12.07
CA GLN A 262 -7.97 1.09 12.45
C GLN A 262 -9.30 1.78 12.15
N ASP A 263 -9.76 1.72 10.90
CA ASP A 263 -10.94 2.47 10.48
C ASP A 263 -12.23 1.82 11.02
N LEU A 264 -12.40 0.50 10.83
CA LEU A 264 -13.58 -0.22 11.28
C LEU A 264 -13.51 -0.65 12.76
N GLY A 265 -12.32 -0.58 13.37
CA GLY A 265 -12.13 -0.88 14.81
C GLY A 265 -12.36 -2.34 15.18
N LEU A 266 -12.22 -3.27 14.22
CA LEU A 266 -12.36 -4.70 14.48
C LEU A 266 -11.15 -5.25 15.24
N GLY A 267 -11.37 -6.16 16.19
CA GLY A 267 -10.32 -6.83 16.93
C GLY A 267 -9.36 -7.59 16.01
N LYS A 268 -8.08 -7.69 16.39
CA LYS A 268 -7.06 -8.44 15.63
C LYS A 268 -6.42 -9.54 16.47
N SER A 269 -5.88 -10.55 15.82
CA SER A 269 -5.12 -11.60 16.49
C SER A 269 -3.87 -11.08 17.19
N LYS A 270 -3.56 -11.63 18.36
CA LYS A 270 -2.33 -11.34 19.11
C LYS A 270 -1.07 -11.68 18.33
N LEU A 271 -1.14 -12.58 17.35
CA LEU A 271 -0.02 -12.94 16.48
C LEU A 271 0.47 -11.78 15.62
N VAL A 272 -0.35 -10.74 15.41
CA VAL A 272 -0.03 -9.53 14.64
C VAL A 272 -0.33 -8.24 15.40
N GLU A 273 -0.24 -8.27 16.72
CA GLU A 273 -0.57 -7.11 17.55
C GLU A 273 0.27 -5.88 17.21
N LYS A 274 1.56 -6.11 16.92
CA LYS A 274 2.54 -5.05 16.63
C LYS A 274 3.10 -5.10 15.21
N GLU A 275 2.88 -6.19 14.50
CA GLU A 275 3.50 -6.45 13.21
C GLU A 275 2.57 -6.05 12.05
N ASN A 276 3.15 -5.63 10.93
CA ASN A 276 2.38 -5.39 9.69
C ASN A 276 1.90 -6.70 9.06
N ALA A 277 2.66 -7.78 9.25
CA ALA A 277 2.29 -9.14 8.87
C ALA A 277 3.15 -10.15 9.62
N ALA A 278 2.60 -11.33 9.89
CA ALA A 278 3.32 -12.48 10.43
C ALA A 278 3.19 -13.67 9.48
N ASN A 279 4.30 -14.39 9.25
CA ASN A 279 4.22 -15.66 8.52
C ASN A 279 3.53 -16.70 9.40
N ILE A 280 2.60 -17.43 8.81
CA ILE A 280 1.89 -18.53 9.50
C ILE A 280 2.09 -19.85 8.76
N SER A 281 2.15 -20.91 9.55
CA SER A 281 2.24 -22.30 9.09
C SER A 281 1.13 -23.14 9.74
N LEU A 282 1.01 -24.40 9.34
CA LEU A 282 0.05 -25.32 9.96
C LEU A 282 0.25 -25.46 11.48
N GLU A 283 1.50 -25.35 11.97
CA GLU A 283 1.84 -25.44 13.39
C GLU A 283 1.40 -24.19 14.18
N ILE A 284 1.35 -23.04 13.52
CA ILE A 284 0.95 -21.76 14.14
C ILE A 284 -0.56 -21.55 14.08
N LEU A 285 -1.24 -22.08 13.06
CA LEU A 285 -2.70 -21.93 12.89
C LEU A 285 -3.53 -22.21 14.15
N PRO A 286 -3.23 -23.23 14.99
CA PRO A 286 -3.98 -23.46 16.22
C PRO A 286 -3.91 -22.33 17.27
N GLN A 287 -2.93 -21.43 17.13
CA GLN A 287 -2.74 -20.28 18.01
C GLN A 287 -3.49 -19.03 17.50
N LEU A 288 -4.09 -19.10 16.29
CA LEU A 288 -4.84 -18.01 15.71
C LEU A 288 -6.17 -17.84 16.47
N ASP A 289 -6.25 -16.76 17.24
CA ASP A 289 -7.43 -16.34 17.99
C ASP A 289 -8.34 -15.46 17.10
N ALA A 290 -9.04 -16.10 16.15
CA ALA A 290 -9.94 -15.43 15.22
C ALA A 290 -11.34 -16.07 15.22
N ASP A 291 -12.35 -15.22 15.29
CA ASP A 291 -13.77 -15.59 15.17
C ASP A 291 -14.26 -15.44 13.72
N TYR A 292 -13.67 -14.53 12.98
CA TYR A 292 -13.93 -14.28 11.57
C TYR A 292 -12.60 -14.34 10.80
N ILE A 293 -12.61 -14.91 9.59
CA ILE A 293 -11.42 -15.03 8.75
C ILE A 293 -11.75 -14.54 7.36
N PHE A 294 -10.99 -13.56 6.87
CA PHE A 294 -10.94 -13.19 5.45
C PHE A 294 -9.73 -13.83 4.80
N VAL A 295 -9.94 -14.46 3.64
CA VAL A 295 -8.92 -15.20 2.90
C VAL A 295 -8.62 -14.48 1.59
N ILE A 296 -7.38 -14.13 1.36
CA ILE A 296 -6.90 -13.52 0.13
C ILE A 296 -6.01 -14.52 -0.61
N ASN A 297 -6.41 -14.98 -1.79
CA ASN A 297 -5.55 -15.71 -2.72
C ASN A 297 -4.81 -14.70 -3.60
N ALA A 298 -3.62 -14.25 -3.17
CA ALA A 298 -2.92 -13.15 -3.78
C ALA A 298 -2.66 -13.38 -5.28
N TYR A 299 -3.32 -12.57 -6.12
CA TYR A 299 -3.26 -12.62 -7.58
C TYR A 299 -3.47 -14.03 -8.17
N ASP A 300 -4.30 -14.85 -7.50
CA ASP A 300 -4.58 -16.26 -7.83
C ASP A 300 -3.35 -17.20 -7.83
N GLN A 301 -2.24 -16.71 -7.27
CA GLN A 301 -0.97 -17.45 -7.24
C GLN A 301 -0.76 -18.25 -5.95
N GLY A 302 -1.63 -18.09 -4.95
CA GLY A 302 -1.57 -18.81 -3.67
C GLY A 302 -2.41 -20.10 -3.63
N THR A 303 -3.03 -20.50 -4.74
CA THR A 303 -4.06 -21.57 -4.84
C THR A 303 -3.61 -22.90 -4.22
N GLU A 304 -2.39 -23.34 -4.50
CA GLU A 304 -1.87 -24.63 -3.96
C GLU A 304 -1.76 -24.56 -2.42
N ARG A 305 -1.24 -23.44 -1.87
CA ARG A 305 -1.13 -23.23 -0.43
C ARG A 305 -2.50 -23.09 0.23
N LEU A 306 -3.40 -22.37 -0.41
CA LEU A 306 -4.79 -22.23 0.04
C LEU A 306 -5.43 -23.61 0.18
N LYS A 307 -5.34 -24.44 -0.84
CA LYS A 307 -5.88 -25.80 -0.84
C LYS A 307 -5.25 -26.67 0.25
N GLU A 308 -3.91 -26.70 0.35
CA GLU A 308 -3.17 -27.46 1.36
C GLU A 308 -3.68 -27.13 2.77
N ILE A 309 -3.80 -25.84 3.09
CA ILE A 309 -4.19 -25.39 4.43
C ILE A 309 -5.68 -25.63 4.68
N THR A 310 -6.55 -25.29 3.75
CA THR A 310 -8.00 -25.38 3.94
C THR A 310 -8.52 -26.83 3.97
N GLU A 311 -7.81 -27.76 3.34
CA GLU A 311 -8.12 -29.19 3.41
C GLU A 311 -7.62 -29.85 4.69
N SER A 312 -6.72 -29.22 5.44
CA SER A 312 -6.12 -29.78 6.66
C SER A 312 -7.15 -29.97 7.79
N PRO A 313 -6.97 -31.02 8.63
CA PRO A 313 -7.80 -31.19 9.84
C PRO A 313 -7.67 -30.03 10.81
N ILE A 314 -6.51 -29.35 10.84
CA ILE A 314 -6.25 -28.20 11.71
C ILE A 314 -7.17 -27.05 11.31
N TRP A 315 -7.20 -26.68 10.03
CA TRP A 315 -8.11 -25.65 9.51
C TRP A 315 -9.57 -25.97 9.80
N LYS A 316 -10.01 -27.18 9.45
CA LYS A 316 -11.38 -27.65 9.69
C LYS A 316 -11.77 -27.68 11.17
N GLY A 317 -10.77 -27.77 12.05
CA GLY A 317 -10.92 -27.73 13.50
C GLY A 317 -11.14 -26.33 14.09
N MET A 318 -10.80 -25.25 13.36
CA MET A 318 -10.85 -23.88 13.85
C MET A 318 -12.28 -23.42 14.13
N PRO A 319 -12.52 -22.62 15.20
CA PRO A 319 -13.84 -22.10 15.54
C PRO A 319 -14.51 -21.32 14.41
N ALA A 320 -13.78 -20.37 13.78
CA ALA A 320 -14.30 -19.59 12.67
C ALA A 320 -14.76 -20.47 11.50
N VAL A 321 -14.00 -21.53 11.18
CA VAL A 321 -14.34 -22.47 10.08
C VAL A 321 -15.60 -23.28 10.42
N LYS A 322 -15.68 -23.81 11.65
CA LYS A 322 -16.85 -24.57 12.11
C LYS A 322 -18.12 -23.73 12.14
N ASN A 323 -17.98 -22.45 12.42
CA ASN A 323 -19.11 -21.53 12.51
C ASN A 323 -19.46 -20.90 11.15
N GLY A 324 -18.77 -21.27 10.05
CA GLY A 324 -19.01 -20.71 8.72
C GLY A 324 -18.60 -19.24 8.58
N GLN A 325 -17.67 -18.77 9.41
CA GLN A 325 -17.20 -17.38 9.44
C GLN A 325 -15.88 -17.22 8.68
N VAL A 326 -15.82 -17.82 7.48
CA VAL A 326 -14.68 -17.69 6.56
C VAL A 326 -15.19 -17.11 5.25
N TYR A 327 -14.58 -16.02 4.83
CA TYR A 327 -14.98 -15.25 3.67
C TYR A 327 -13.83 -15.11 2.69
N GLU A 328 -14.10 -15.32 1.42
CA GLU A 328 -13.14 -15.03 0.36
C GLU A 328 -13.14 -13.52 0.09
N ALA A 329 -11.96 -12.92 0.15
CA ALA A 329 -11.74 -11.52 -0.13
C ALA A 329 -11.20 -11.34 -1.55
N ASN A 330 -11.59 -10.26 -2.22
CA ASN A 330 -11.09 -9.96 -3.55
C ASN A 330 -9.57 -9.75 -3.52
N ASN A 331 -8.86 -10.51 -4.36
CA ASN A 331 -7.40 -10.60 -4.33
C ASN A 331 -6.66 -9.36 -4.86
N GLU A 332 -7.37 -8.38 -5.38
CA GLU A 332 -6.81 -7.17 -5.96
C GLU A 332 -6.99 -5.96 -5.05
N TYR A 333 -8.24 -5.49 -4.87
CA TYR A 333 -8.42 -4.29 -4.06
C TYR A 333 -8.20 -4.50 -2.56
N TRP A 334 -8.27 -5.74 -2.03
CA TRP A 334 -7.83 -6.01 -0.67
C TRP A 334 -6.32 -5.87 -0.47
N LEU A 335 -5.55 -5.93 -1.57
CA LEU A 335 -4.11 -5.64 -1.60
C LEU A 335 -3.81 -4.28 -2.24
N GLY A 336 -4.83 -3.53 -2.62
CA GLY A 336 -4.73 -2.18 -3.16
C GLY A 336 -4.51 -1.12 -2.08
N SER A 337 -3.96 0.01 -2.50
CA SER A 337 -3.79 1.20 -1.67
C SER A 337 -4.44 2.41 -2.35
N GLY A 338 -5.50 2.93 -1.75
CA GLY A 338 -6.27 4.06 -2.24
C GLY A 338 -7.70 4.01 -1.73
N LEU A 339 -8.42 5.12 -1.83
CA LEU A 339 -9.75 5.20 -1.24
C LEU A 339 -10.80 4.37 -1.98
N ILE A 340 -10.64 4.16 -3.29
CA ILE A 340 -11.57 3.31 -4.06
C ILE A 340 -11.47 1.86 -3.55
N ALA A 341 -10.23 1.37 -3.36
CA ALA A 341 -9.99 0.04 -2.78
C ALA A 341 -10.54 -0.05 -1.35
N TYR A 342 -10.26 0.95 -0.52
CA TYR A 342 -10.69 0.98 0.88
C TYR A 342 -12.21 1.00 1.01
N GLU A 343 -12.91 1.80 0.21
CA GLU A 343 -14.38 1.82 0.16
C GLU A 343 -14.97 0.44 -0.20
N LYS A 344 -14.36 -0.25 -1.18
CA LYS A 344 -14.77 -1.62 -1.56
C LYS A 344 -14.53 -2.63 -0.45
N ILE A 345 -13.40 -2.51 0.29
CA ILE A 345 -13.11 -3.36 1.46
C ILE A 345 -14.16 -3.14 2.54
N VAL A 346 -14.51 -1.88 2.85
CA VAL A 346 -15.58 -1.56 3.82
C VAL A 346 -16.88 -2.23 3.43
N ASP A 347 -17.30 -2.12 2.17
CA ASP A 347 -18.52 -2.73 1.66
C ASP A 347 -18.49 -4.27 1.77
N ASP A 348 -17.37 -4.89 1.42
CA ASP A 348 -17.18 -6.34 1.52
C ASP A 348 -17.29 -6.84 2.97
N VAL A 349 -16.64 -6.14 3.90
CA VAL A 349 -16.65 -6.51 5.32
C VAL A 349 -18.06 -6.40 5.89
N VAL A 350 -18.76 -5.29 5.61
CA VAL A 350 -20.15 -5.12 6.06
C VAL A 350 -21.02 -6.24 5.49
N ARG A 351 -21.01 -6.43 4.18
CA ARG A 351 -21.82 -7.46 3.51
C ARG A 351 -21.53 -8.86 4.04
N SER A 352 -20.26 -9.22 4.20
CA SER A 352 -19.84 -10.56 4.63
C SER A 352 -20.26 -10.86 6.05
N ILE A 353 -20.10 -9.91 6.98
CA ILE A 353 -20.34 -10.13 8.40
C ILE A 353 -21.83 -9.95 8.76
N THR A 354 -22.52 -9.00 8.12
CA THR A 354 -23.93 -8.70 8.47
C THR A 354 -24.94 -9.41 7.57
N GLY A 355 -24.52 -9.90 6.40
CA GLY A 355 -25.40 -10.50 5.40
C GLY A 355 -26.26 -9.49 4.64
N GLN A 356 -25.93 -8.19 4.70
CA GLN A 356 -26.73 -7.09 4.10
C GLN A 356 -26.00 -6.39 2.97
#